data_77468f01e118d3c7b0db625d28429653
#
_entry.id   77468f01e118d3c7b0db625d28429653
#
_cell.length_a   1.000
_cell.length_b   1.000
_cell.length_c   1.000
_cell.angle_alpha   90.00
_cell.angle_beta   90.00
_cell.angle_gamma   90.00
#
_symmetry.space_group_name_H-M   'P 1'
#
loop_
_entity.id
_entity.type
_entity.pdbx_description
1 polymer ?
#
loop_
_entity_poly.entity_id
_entity_poly.type
_entity_poly.pdbx_seq_one_letter_code
_entity_poly.pdbx_strand_id
1 'polypeptide(L)'
;MSRLFTTVSAITLLTGTAALADAPKVVADIAPVHSLVSRVMDGIGKPDLIVPNETSPHDYRLRPADAEALESAGLVFWMGEGLTP
;
A
#
# COMPACT_ATOMS: atom_id res chain seq x y z
N MET A 1 -29.21 24.38 -50.73
CA MET A 1 -27.87 23.84 -50.46
C MET A 1 -27.76 23.46 -48.99
N SER A 2 -27.89 22.20 -48.71
CA SER A 2 -27.73 21.73 -47.35
C SER A 2 -26.24 21.57 -47.07
N ARG A 3 -25.73 22.39 -46.22
CA ARG A 3 -24.39 22.15 -45.67
C ARG A 3 -24.53 21.19 -44.51
N LEU A 4 -24.16 19.96 -44.76
CA LEU A 4 -23.97 19.00 -43.71
C LEU A 4 -22.73 19.38 -42.93
N PHE A 5 -22.92 20.08 -41.84
CA PHE A 5 -21.90 20.19 -40.83
C PHE A 5 -21.90 18.89 -40.08
N THR A 6 -21.09 17.96 -40.54
CA THR A 6 -20.69 16.87 -39.70
C THR A 6 -19.78 17.45 -38.63
N THR A 7 -20.37 17.87 -37.54
CA THR A 7 -19.62 18.01 -36.32
C THR A 7 -19.21 16.61 -35.93
N VAL A 8 -18.03 16.25 -36.37
CA VAL A 8 -17.35 15.12 -35.77
C VAL A 8 -17.03 15.55 -34.33
N SER A 9 -17.97 15.26 -33.43
CA SER A 9 -17.64 15.23 -32.03
C SER A 9 -16.58 14.18 -31.89
N ALA A 10 -15.34 14.61 -31.94
CA ALA A 10 -14.26 13.79 -31.42
C ALA A 10 -14.60 13.60 -29.93
N ILE A 11 -15.34 12.55 -29.64
CA ILE A 11 -15.38 12.01 -28.30
C ILE A 11 -13.94 11.54 -28.08
N THR A 12 -13.12 12.42 -27.59
CA THR A 12 -11.92 12.03 -26.91
C THR A 12 -12.41 11.21 -25.72
N LEU A 13 -12.58 9.94 -25.94
CA LEU A 13 -12.55 8.99 -24.85
C LEU A 13 -11.22 9.22 -24.17
N LEU A 14 -11.22 10.12 -23.20
CA LEU A 14 -10.27 10.04 -22.14
C LEU A 14 -10.55 8.71 -21.46
N THR A 15 -10.10 7.63 -22.10
CA THR A 15 -9.73 6.47 -21.36
C THR A 15 -8.59 6.97 -20.48
N GLY A 16 -8.97 7.55 -19.34
CA GLY A 16 -8.01 7.66 -18.28
C GLY A 16 -7.49 6.26 -18.07
N THR A 17 -6.36 5.95 -18.67
CA THR A 17 -5.53 4.94 -18.09
C THR A 17 -5.37 5.43 -16.68
N ALA A 18 -6.20 4.86 -15.76
CA ALA A 18 -5.89 4.97 -14.37
C ALA A 18 -4.44 4.53 -14.31
N ALA A 19 -3.53 5.49 -14.21
CA ALA A 19 -2.19 5.16 -13.87
C ALA A 19 -2.35 4.35 -12.60
N LEU A 20 -2.21 3.03 -12.73
CA LEU A 20 -2.03 2.18 -11.59
C LEU A 20 -0.73 2.66 -10.99
N ALA A 21 -0.85 3.73 -10.18
CA ALA A 21 0.23 4.11 -9.32
C ALA A 21 0.55 2.84 -8.55
N ASP A 22 1.77 2.35 -8.69
CA ASP A 22 2.23 1.23 -7.91
C ASP A 22 1.86 1.49 -6.46
N ALA A 23 1.22 0.51 -5.84
CA ALA A 23 0.88 0.62 -4.43
C ALA A 23 2.15 0.92 -3.63
N PRO A 24 2.11 1.84 -2.67
CA PRO A 24 3.27 2.08 -1.82
C PRO A 24 3.67 0.78 -1.11
N LYS A 25 4.95 0.63 -0.87
CA LYS A 25 5.43 -0.45 -0.02
C LYS A 25 5.04 -0.12 1.43
N VAL A 26 4.18 -0.93 2.01
CA VAL A 26 3.62 -0.71 3.34
C VAL A 26 4.13 -1.77 4.29
N VAL A 27 4.49 -1.33 5.48
CA VAL A 27 4.96 -2.18 6.57
C VAL A 27 4.08 -1.98 7.79
N ALA A 28 3.71 -3.05 8.46
CA ALA A 28 3.01 -3.04 9.74
C ALA A 28 3.85 -3.77 10.79
N ASP A 29 3.85 -3.28 12.01
CA ASP A 29 4.66 -3.82 13.08
C ASP A 29 4.12 -5.14 13.65
N ILE A 30 2.83 -5.21 13.96
CA ILE A 30 2.21 -6.37 14.60
C ILE A 30 1.06 -6.96 13.78
N ALA A 31 0.76 -8.21 14.03
CA ALA A 31 -0.23 -8.97 13.27
C ALA A 31 -1.64 -8.35 13.24
N PRO A 32 -2.22 -7.84 14.32
CA PRO A 32 -3.54 -7.22 14.26
C PRO A 32 -3.58 -6.00 13.35
N VAL A 33 -2.55 -5.16 13.38
CA VAL A 33 -2.42 -3.99 12.50
C VAL A 33 -2.22 -4.44 11.06
N HIS A 34 -1.36 -5.43 10.86
CA HIS A 34 -1.12 -6.03 9.54
C HIS A 34 -2.43 -6.57 8.91
N SER A 35 -3.26 -7.23 9.71
CA SER A 35 -4.55 -7.75 9.25
C SER A 35 -5.49 -6.65 8.77
N LEU A 36 -5.58 -5.55 9.50
CA LEU A 36 -6.38 -4.39 9.12
C LEU A 36 -5.86 -3.74 7.85
N VAL A 37 -4.56 -3.53 7.78
CA VAL A 37 -3.91 -2.94 6.60
C VAL A 37 -4.08 -3.83 5.38
N SER A 38 -3.97 -5.14 5.56
CA SER A 38 -4.18 -6.11 4.47
C SER A 38 -5.59 -6.01 3.88
N ARG A 39 -6.58 -5.78 4.71
CA ARG A 39 -7.97 -5.60 4.25
C ARG A 39 -8.14 -4.30 3.48
N VAL A 40 -7.54 -3.23 3.94
CA VAL A 40 -7.57 -1.93 3.25
C VAL A 40 -6.85 -2.02 1.91
N MET A 41 -5.77 -2.77 1.84
CA MET A 41 -4.97 -2.93 0.64
C MET A 41 -5.44 -4.06 -0.29
N ASP A 42 -6.53 -4.71 0.03
CA ASP A 42 -7.04 -5.82 -0.79
C ASP A 42 -7.23 -5.39 -2.25
N GLY A 43 -6.67 -6.17 -3.16
CA GLY A 43 -6.66 -5.86 -4.59
C GLY A 43 -5.64 -4.82 -5.03
N ILE A 44 -4.93 -4.18 -4.11
CA ILE A 44 -3.93 -3.15 -4.39
C ILE A 44 -2.50 -3.65 -4.13
N GLY A 45 -2.31 -4.34 -3.04
CA GLY A 45 -1.01 -4.86 -2.64
C GLY A 45 -1.10 -5.60 -1.32
N LYS A 46 0.07 -5.94 -0.77
CA LYS A 46 0.17 -6.65 0.51
C LYS A 46 1.18 -5.94 1.40
N PRO A 47 0.80 -5.64 2.66
CA PRO A 47 1.76 -5.09 3.61
C PRO A 47 2.73 -6.17 4.09
N ASP A 48 3.94 -5.77 4.46
CA ASP A 48 4.88 -6.62 5.17
C ASP A 48 4.61 -6.58 6.67
N LEU A 49 4.85 -7.68 7.35
CA LEU A 49 4.74 -7.81 8.80
C LEU A 49 6.15 -7.90 9.40
N ILE A 50 6.43 -7.09 10.41
CA ILE A 50 7.74 -7.10 11.10
C ILE A 50 7.78 -8.17 12.19
N VAL A 51 6.90 -8.06 13.18
CA VAL A 51 6.86 -9.00 14.31
C VAL A 51 6.04 -10.22 13.92
N PRO A 52 6.66 -11.42 13.80
CA PRO A 52 5.92 -12.62 13.43
C PRO A 52 4.80 -12.94 14.41
N ASN A 53 3.77 -13.63 13.91
CA ASN A 53 2.75 -14.20 14.78
C ASN A 53 3.41 -15.06 15.86
N GLU A 54 2.83 -15.08 17.05
CA GLU A 54 3.30 -15.86 18.19
C GLU A 54 4.59 -15.36 18.85
N THR A 55 5.11 -14.21 18.40
CA THR A 55 6.27 -13.56 19.03
C THR A 55 5.80 -12.36 19.83
N SER A 56 6.30 -12.20 21.05
CA SER A 56 6.03 -11.00 21.84
C SER A 56 6.68 -9.77 21.18
N PRO A 57 5.89 -8.72 20.88
CA PRO A 57 6.46 -7.51 20.30
C PRO A 57 7.44 -6.80 21.22
N HIS A 58 7.33 -6.97 22.54
CA HIS A 58 8.24 -6.35 23.51
C HIS A 58 9.66 -6.94 23.46
N ASP A 59 9.77 -8.21 23.08
CA ASP A 59 11.04 -8.95 23.10
C ASP A 59 11.60 -9.14 21.69
N TYR A 60 10.93 -8.60 20.69
CA TYR A 60 11.34 -8.79 19.30
C TYR A 60 12.53 -7.91 18.95
N ARG A 61 13.53 -8.54 18.33
CA ARG A 61 14.69 -7.83 17.79
C ARG A 61 14.60 -7.80 16.28
N LEU A 62 14.81 -6.62 15.69
CA LEU A 62 14.81 -6.46 14.25
C LEU A 62 15.91 -7.31 13.60
N ARG A 63 15.49 -8.10 12.62
CA ARG A 63 16.41 -8.80 11.73
C ARG A 63 16.88 -7.86 10.62
N PRO A 64 18.01 -8.15 9.95
CA PRO A 64 18.45 -7.35 8.81
C PRO A 64 17.39 -7.17 7.72
N ALA A 65 16.59 -8.20 7.44
CA ALA A 65 15.50 -8.14 6.49
C ALA A 65 14.39 -7.16 6.92
N ASP A 66 14.11 -7.07 8.23
CA ASP A 66 13.13 -6.13 8.77
C ASP A 66 13.60 -4.67 8.62
N ALA A 67 14.86 -4.42 8.92
CA ALA A 67 15.47 -3.10 8.76
C ALA A 67 15.41 -2.67 7.28
N GLU A 68 15.72 -3.57 6.38
CA GLU A 68 15.66 -3.32 4.94
C GLU A 68 14.24 -3.01 4.47
N ALA A 69 13.25 -3.76 4.96
CA ALA A 69 11.84 -3.51 4.68
C ALA A 69 11.40 -2.13 5.17
N LEU A 70 11.82 -1.72 6.36
CA LEU A 70 11.52 -0.41 6.93
C LEU A 70 12.17 0.73 6.13
N GLU A 71 13.42 0.57 5.71
CA GLU A 71 14.12 1.57 4.91
C GLU A 71 13.45 1.81 3.56
N SER A 72 12.96 0.77 2.94
CA SER A 72 12.32 0.85 1.63
C SER A 72 10.83 1.15 1.67
N ALA A 73 10.22 1.18 2.86
CA ALA A 73 8.79 1.42 3.01
C ALA A 73 8.40 2.85 2.64
N GLY A 74 7.29 2.98 1.91
CA GLY A 74 6.64 4.27 1.68
C GLY A 74 5.73 4.69 2.84
N LEU A 75 5.27 3.72 3.63
CA LEU A 75 4.38 3.93 4.77
C LEU A 75 4.59 2.83 5.81
N VAL A 76 4.70 3.23 7.06
CA VAL A 76 4.86 2.32 8.19
C VAL A 76 3.75 2.56 9.21
N PHE A 77 3.05 1.49 9.56
CA PHE A 77 2.11 1.49 10.68
C PHE A 77 2.79 0.96 11.92
N TRP A 78 2.97 1.82 12.89
CA TRP A 78 3.70 1.56 14.11
C TRP A 78 2.84 1.89 15.34
N MET A 79 2.72 0.94 16.26
CA MET A 79 1.90 1.10 17.46
C MET A 79 2.55 1.97 18.54
N GLY A 80 3.82 2.31 18.37
CA GLY A 80 4.54 3.20 19.27
C GLY A 80 5.54 2.48 20.18
N GLU A 81 6.37 3.26 20.83
CA GLU A 81 7.50 2.79 21.65
C GLU A 81 7.08 1.89 22.81
N GLY A 82 5.87 2.05 23.31
CA GLY A 82 5.37 1.24 24.41
C GLY A 82 5.17 -0.23 24.07
N LEU A 83 5.03 -0.56 22.79
CA LEU A 83 4.79 -1.92 22.33
C LEU A 83 5.96 -2.45 21.49
N THR A 84 6.37 -1.69 20.51
CA THR A 84 7.46 -2.04 19.59
C THR A 84 8.49 -0.93 19.60
N PRO A 85 9.46 -0.96 20.52
CA PRO A 85 10.47 0.10 20.64
C PRO A 85 11.40 0.27 19.45
#